data_3ed2de260778a35b3a77d37786bdf559
#
_entry.id   3ed2de260778a35b3a77d37786bdf559
#
_cell.length_a   1.000
_cell.length_b   1.000
_cell.length_c   1.000
_cell.angle_alpha   90.00
_cell.angle_beta   90.00
_cell.angle_gamma   90.00
#
_symmetry.space_group_name_H-M   'P 1'
#
loop_
_entity.id
_entity.type
_entity.pdbx_description
1 polymer ?
#
loop_
_entity_poly.entity_id
_entity_poly.type
_entity_poly.pdbx_seq_one_letter_code
_entity_poly.pdbx_strand_id
1 'polypeptide(L)'
;NQAHNRFLLSDTNALLHSLIREGDASFVYEKIGTTIDTVMIDEFQDTSRMQWENFHLLLQESLAQKEGSLIVGDIKQSIYRWRSGDWKILAGLGHDRSFRIKECTLDTNWRSETRIIRFNNEFFTAACQTLNRRYQEEQGMPCTQLEQAYSDVRQRCAKKDEKGFVKVTFLQDSKERPYTEATLQQLAEEV
;
A
#
# COMPACT_ATOMS: atom_id res chain seq x y z
N ASN A 1 8.49 21.39 19.65
CA ASN A 1 7.96 22.71 20.00
C ASN A 1 7.97 22.92 21.51
N GLN A 2 9.17 22.90 22.10
CA GLN A 2 9.38 23.08 23.55
C GLN A 2 8.80 24.43 24.08
N ALA A 3 8.69 25.47 23.22
CA ALA A 3 8.19 26.78 23.61
C ALA A 3 6.68 26.84 23.93
N HIS A 4 5.89 25.83 23.56
CA HIS A 4 4.43 25.83 23.74
C HIS A 4 3.89 24.60 24.48
N ASN A 5 4.76 23.77 25.05
CA ASN A 5 4.38 22.50 25.71
C ASN A 5 3.40 21.65 24.89
N ARG A 6 3.55 21.67 23.54
CA ARG A 6 2.71 20.93 22.59
C ARG A 6 3.52 19.83 21.95
N PHE A 7 3.01 18.62 22.05
CA PHE A 7 3.53 17.44 21.38
C PHE A 7 2.66 17.15 20.15
N LEU A 8 3.26 17.10 18.97
CA LEU A 8 2.54 16.73 17.74
C LEU A 8 2.58 15.21 17.57
N LEU A 9 1.47 14.65 17.17
CA LEU A 9 1.37 13.21 16.91
C LEU A 9 2.38 12.73 15.85
N SER A 10 2.73 13.61 14.89
CA SER A 10 3.79 13.38 13.90
C SER A 10 5.18 13.17 14.52
N ASP A 11 5.43 13.77 15.69
CA ASP A 11 6.73 13.70 16.35
C ASP A 11 6.91 12.39 17.14
N THR A 12 5.82 11.64 17.37
CA THR A 12 5.83 10.38 18.14
C THR A 12 6.75 9.34 17.52
N ASN A 13 6.69 9.17 16.20
CA ASN A 13 7.52 8.18 15.50
C ASN A 13 9.01 8.53 15.58
N ALA A 14 9.35 9.82 15.48
CA ALA A 14 10.73 10.29 15.58
C ALA A 14 11.27 10.15 17.01
N LEU A 15 10.45 10.46 18.01
CA LEU A 15 10.82 10.28 19.43
C LEU A 15 11.03 8.80 19.75
N LEU A 16 10.11 7.94 19.33
CA LEU A 16 10.23 6.50 19.54
C LEU A 16 11.48 5.95 18.84
N HIS A 17 11.75 6.40 17.62
CA HIS A 17 12.93 6.00 16.87
C HIS A 17 14.24 6.41 17.58
N SER A 18 14.32 7.63 18.14
CA SER A 18 15.50 8.05 18.91
C SER A 18 15.71 7.19 20.17
N LEU A 19 14.65 6.91 20.91
CA LEU A 19 14.70 6.06 22.11
C LEU A 19 15.18 4.63 21.78
N ILE A 20 14.71 4.06 20.67
CA ILE A 20 15.11 2.73 20.22
C ILE A 20 16.59 2.70 19.81
N ARG A 21 17.09 3.74 19.14
CA ARG A 21 18.50 3.79 18.69
C ARG A 21 19.51 4.09 19.79
N GLU A 22 19.14 4.85 20.80
CA GLU A 22 20.05 5.27 21.89
C GLU A 22 20.33 4.16 22.93
N GLY A 23 19.83 2.95 22.72
CA GLY A 23 20.15 1.80 23.56
C GLY A 23 19.10 1.47 24.63
N ASP A 24 18.07 2.29 24.78
CA ASP A 24 16.92 2.02 25.66
C ASP A 24 15.87 1.11 24.98
N ALA A 25 16.22 0.59 23.79
CA ALA A 25 15.38 -0.35 23.05
C ALA A 25 14.99 -1.55 23.92
N SER A 26 15.93 -2.11 24.68
CA SER A 26 15.65 -3.25 25.56
C SER A 26 14.57 -2.93 26.59
N PHE A 27 14.58 -1.71 27.17
CA PHE A 27 13.60 -1.30 28.16
C PHE A 27 12.19 -1.11 27.57
N VAL A 28 12.09 -0.49 26.39
CA VAL A 28 10.80 -0.31 25.69
C VAL A 28 10.22 -1.67 25.30
N TYR A 29 11.03 -2.54 24.71
CA TYR A 29 10.61 -3.86 24.28
C TYR A 29 10.39 -4.83 25.44
N GLU A 30 11.19 -4.74 26.51
CA GLU A 30 10.98 -5.52 27.74
C GLU A 30 9.62 -5.19 28.38
N LYS A 31 9.24 -3.91 28.41
CA LYS A 31 7.93 -3.52 28.94
C LYS A 31 6.74 -3.86 28.04
N ILE A 32 6.92 -3.82 26.73
CA ILE A 32 5.84 -4.04 25.77
C ILE A 32 5.90 -5.49 25.26
N GLY A 33 7.09 -5.99 24.93
CA GLY A 33 7.30 -7.26 24.25
C GLY A 33 6.91 -8.49 25.07
N THR A 34 7.03 -8.45 26.38
CA THR A 34 6.62 -9.56 27.25
C THR A 34 5.11 -9.82 27.29
N THR A 35 4.33 -8.90 26.74
CA THR A 35 2.87 -8.94 26.75
C THR A 35 2.24 -9.10 25.37
N ILE A 36 3.02 -9.02 24.28
CA ILE A 36 2.52 -9.09 22.90
C ILE A 36 2.86 -10.44 22.29
N ASP A 37 1.86 -11.31 22.24
CA ASP A 37 1.98 -12.64 21.64
C ASP A 37 1.90 -12.62 20.10
N THR A 38 1.16 -11.69 19.54
CA THR A 38 0.84 -11.64 18.10
C THR A 38 0.78 -10.20 17.60
N VAL A 39 1.41 -9.95 16.47
CA VAL A 39 1.38 -8.66 15.78
C VAL A 39 0.56 -8.80 14.50
N MET A 40 -0.48 -7.98 14.36
CA MET A 40 -1.28 -7.89 13.15
C MET A 40 -1.22 -6.48 12.59
N ILE A 41 -0.82 -6.35 11.31
CA ILE A 41 -0.70 -5.06 10.64
C ILE A 41 -1.48 -5.12 9.34
N ASP A 42 -2.41 -4.19 9.17
CA ASP A 42 -3.16 -4.00 7.95
C ASP A 42 -2.64 -2.75 7.20
N GLU A 43 -2.96 -2.65 5.91
CA GLU A 43 -2.53 -1.55 5.04
C GLU A 43 -1.02 -1.28 5.06
N PHE A 44 -0.24 -2.36 5.14
CA PHE A 44 1.20 -2.28 5.38
C PHE A 44 1.96 -1.52 4.28
N GLN A 45 1.44 -1.43 3.04
CA GLN A 45 2.03 -0.67 1.94
C GLN A 45 2.18 0.83 2.24
N ASP A 46 1.43 1.34 3.22
CA ASP A 46 1.48 2.74 3.64
C ASP A 46 2.43 3.01 4.81
N THR A 47 3.11 1.96 5.28
CA THR A 47 4.10 2.05 6.35
C THR A 47 5.35 2.80 5.87
N SER A 48 5.77 3.80 6.64
CA SER A 48 7.04 4.48 6.40
C SER A 48 8.22 3.65 6.92
N ARG A 49 9.43 3.92 6.39
CA ARG A 49 10.65 3.25 6.86
C ARG A 49 10.87 3.45 8.35
N MET A 50 10.67 4.67 8.87
CA MET A 50 10.81 4.97 10.28
C MET A 50 9.82 4.17 11.15
N GLN A 51 8.57 4.04 10.70
CA GLN A 51 7.59 3.20 11.41
C GLN A 51 8.03 1.74 11.40
N TRP A 52 8.49 1.23 10.25
CA TRP A 52 9.02 -0.12 10.16
C TRP A 52 10.19 -0.36 11.10
N GLU A 53 11.16 0.53 11.12
CA GLU A 53 12.32 0.46 12.02
C GLU A 53 11.91 0.48 13.50
N ASN A 54 10.81 1.13 13.85
CA ASN A 54 10.31 1.18 15.20
C ASN A 54 9.65 -0.12 15.67
N PHE A 55 9.03 -0.89 14.80
CA PHE A 55 8.27 -2.06 15.26
C PHE A 55 8.74 -3.41 14.68
N HIS A 56 9.67 -3.44 13.72
CA HIS A 56 10.14 -4.72 13.18
C HIS A 56 10.80 -5.61 14.23
N LEU A 57 11.49 -5.02 15.21
CA LEU A 57 12.07 -5.74 16.34
C LEU A 57 10.99 -6.38 17.22
N LEU A 58 9.89 -5.65 17.46
CA LEU A 58 8.75 -6.19 18.19
C LEU A 58 8.12 -7.38 17.46
N LEU A 59 8.04 -7.30 16.14
CA LEU A 59 7.57 -8.41 15.31
C LEU A 59 8.53 -9.62 15.42
N GLN A 60 9.85 -9.39 15.40
CA GLN A 60 10.85 -10.46 15.57
C GLN A 60 10.72 -11.13 16.94
N GLU A 61 10.60 -10.36 18.00
CA GLU A 61 10.38 -10.86 19.38
C GLU A 61 9.09 -11.69 19.48
N SER A 62 7.98 -11.16 18.95
CA SER A 62 6.70 -11.88 18.92
C SER A 62 6.82 -13.22 18.17
N LEU A 63 7.47 -13.23 17.00
CA LEU A 63 7.68 -14.45 16.21
C LEU A 63 8.65 -15.45 16.84
N ALA A 64 9.59 -14.98 17.66
CA ALA A 64 10.49 -15.85 18.42
C ALA A 64 9.76 -16.60 19.54
N GLN A 65 8.72 -15.99 20.10
CA GLN A 65 7.94 -16.57 21.20
C GLN A 65 6.77 -17.41 20.71
N LYS A 66 6.09 -16.98 19.64
CA LYS A 66 4.85 -17.61 19.17
C LYS A 66 4.63 -17.36 17.67
N GLU A 67 4.11 -18.35 16.99
CA GLU A 67 3.61 -18.18 15.63
C GLU A 67 2.24 -17.48 15.63
N GLY A 68 1.88 -16.79 14.55
CA GLY A 68 0.54 -16.26 14.34
C GLY A 68 0.47 -14.76 14.02
N SER A 69 1.61 -14.08 13.85
CA SER A 69 1.63 -12.69 13.37
C SER A 69 1.19 -12.62 11.91
N LEU A 70 0.52 -11.53 11.53
CA LEU A 70 -0.06 -11.33 10.21
C LEU A 70 0.23 -9.92 9.69
N ILE A 71 0.73 -9.83 8.47
CA ILE A 71 0.86 -8.58 7.72
C ILE A 71 -0.02 -8.67 6.49
N VAL A 72 -0.86 -7.68 6.30
CA VAL A 72 -1.76 -7.57 5.14
C VAL A 72 -1.47 -6.26 4.41
N GLY A 73 -1.44 -6.29 3.09
CA GLY A 73 -1.24 -5.11 2.28
C GLY A 73 -1.26 -5.41 0.79
N ASP A 74 -1.38 -4.37 -0.01
CA ASP A 74 -1.34 -4.44 -1.46
C ASP A 74 -0.49 -3.29 -2.01
N ILE A 75 0.65 -3.60 -2.59
CA ILE A 75 1.58 -2.60 -3.14
C ILE A 75 0.93 -1.68 -4.18
N LYS A 76 -0.11 -2.17 -4.89
CA LYS A 76 -0.87 -1.41 -5.89
C LYS A 76 -1.77 -0.34 -5.28
N GLN A 77 -2.07 -0.45 -3.98
CA GLN A 77 -2.89 0.50 -3.23
C GLN A 77 -2.06 1.55 -2.48
N SER A 78 -0.74 1.56 -2.62
CA SER A 78 0.13 2.54 -1.98
C SER A 78 -0.05 3.93 -2.60
N ILE A 79 -0.79 4.80 -1.94
CA ILE A 79 -1.08 6.18 -2.38
C ILE A 79 -0.50 7.24 -1.44
N TYR A 80 0.10 6.84 -0.32
CA TYR A 80 0.60 7.75 0.72
C TYR A 80 2.12 7.99 0.67
N ARG A 81 2.72 7.94 -0.53
CA ARG A 81 4.14 8.26 -0.70
C ARG A 81 4.51 9.65 -0.19
N TRP A 82 3.61 10.61 -0.31
CA TRP A 82 3.77 11.98 0.21
C TRP A 82 3.78 12.05 1.75
N ARG A 83 3.33 11.00 2.44
CA ARG A 83 3.44 10.79 3.89
C ARG A 83 4.59 9.85 4.26
N SER A 84 5.56 9.67 3.37
CA SER A 84 6.70 8.76 3.56
C SER A 84 6.36 7.27 3.57
N GLY A 85 5.16 6.87 3.11
CA GLY A 85 4.85 5.46 2.86
C GLY A 85 5.83 4.86 1.84
N ASP A 86 6.37 3.69 2.14
CA ASP A 86 7.35 3.00 1.29
C ASP A 86 6.88 1.56 0.99
N TRP A 87 6.13 1.38 -0.09
CA TRP A 87 5.64 0.07 -0.52
C TRP A 87 6.75 -0.96 -0.79
N LYS A 88 8.00 -0.50 -0.98
CA LYS A 88 9.16 -1.39 -1.18
C LYS A 88 9.47 -2.22 0.06
N ILE A 89 9.06 -1.76 1.25
CA ILE A 89 9.20 -2.53 2.48
C ILE A 89 8.34 -3.79 2.37
N LEU A 90 7.06 -3.65 1.99
CA LEU A 90 6.16 -4.78 1.78
C LEU A 90 6.68 -5.72 0.68
N ALA A 91 7.08 -5.18 -0.46
CA ALA A 91 7.62 -5.96 -1.58
C ALA A 91 8.91 -6.72 -1.22
N GLY A 92 9.69 -6.22 -0.26
CA GLY A 92 10.92 -6.85 0.21
C GLY A 92 10.75 -7.87 1.32
N LEU A 93 9.60 -7.90 2.01
CA LEU A 93 9.42 -8.75 3.19
C LEU A 93 9.61 -10.24 2.91
N GLY A 94 9.09 -10.75 1.80
CA GLY A 94 9.23 -12.16 1.43
C GLY A 94 10.68 -12.60 1.15
N HIS A 95 11.56 -11.64 0.89
CA HIS A 95 12.99 -11.87 0.66
C HIS A 95 13.83 -11.63 1.92
N ASP A 96 13.24 -11.10 2.98
CA ASP A 96 13.92 -10.83 4.25
C ASP A 96 14.13 -12.14 5.02
N ARG A 97 15.39 -12.57 5.12
CA ARG A 97 15.78 -13.80 5.81
C ARG A 97 15.62 -13.72 7.34
N SER A 98 15.39 -12.53 7.88
CA SER A 98 15.15 -12.33 9.32
C SER A 98 13.81 -12.89 9.75
N PHE A 99 12.88 -13.10 8.79
CA PHE A 99 11.55 -13.59 9.05
C PHE A 99 11.29 -14.89 8.28
N ARG A 100 10.58 -15.82 8.90
CA ARG A 100 9.98 -16.97 8.23
C ARG A 100 8.57 -16.62 7.78
N ILE A 101 8.47 -15.96 6.62
CA ILE A 101 7.18 -15.50 6.10
C ILE A 101 6.61 -16.54 5.14
N LYS A 102 5.33 -16.83 5.32
CA LYS A 102 4.51 -17.55 4.36
C LYS A 102 3.65 -16.52 3.61
N GLU A 103 3.95 -16.29 2.36
CA GLU A 103 3.14 -15.43 1.50
C GLU A 103 1.88 -16.16 1.03
N CYS A 104 0.75 -15.46 1.08
CA CYS A 104 -0.53 -15.92 0.56
C CYS A 104 -1.19 -14.77 -0.20
N THR A 105 -1.59 -15.01 -1.44
CA THR A 105 -2.32 -14.03 -2.25
C THR A 105 -3.83 -14.17 -2.06
N LEU A 106 -4.51 -13.07 -1.76
CA LEU A 106 -5.96 -12.99 -1.73
C LEU A 106 -6.47 -12.57 -3.11
N ASP A 107 -6.72 -13.54 -3.98
CA ASP A 107 -7.05 -13.31 -5.39
C ASP A 107 -8.56 -13.15 -5.66
N THR A 108 -9.40 -13.35 -4.67
CA THR A 108 -10.85 -13.34 -4.84
C THR A 108 -11.49 -12.09 -4.24
N ASN A 109 -12.15 -11.32 -5.09
CA ASN A 109 -12.89 -10.12 -4.68
C ASN A 109 -14.34 -10.46 -4.32
N TRP A 110 -14.69 -10.23 -3.07
CA TRP A 110 -16.03 -10.46 -2.49
C TRP A 110 -16.88 -9.20 -2.48
N ARG A 111 -16.27 -8.05 -2.62
CA ARG A 111 -16.93 -6.73 -2.47
C ARG A 111 -17.65 -6.33 -3.75
N SER A 112 -16.93 -6.34 -4.86
CA SER A 112 -17.38 -5.72 -6.11
C SER A 112 -18.26 -6.65 -6.96
N GLU A 113 -19.01 -6.05 -7.87
CA GLU A 113 -19.81 -6.77 -8.85
C GLU A 113 -18.96 -7.26 -10.04
N THR A 114 -19.43 -8.31 -10.71
CA THR A 114 -18.67 -9.03 -11.75
C THR A 114 -18.19 -8.13 -12.89
N ARG A 115 -19.05 -7.20 -13.39
CA ARG A 115 -18.67 -6.31 -14.49
C ARG A 115 -17.59 -5.32 -14.09
N ILE A 116 -17.58 -4.87 -12.82
CA ILE A 116 -16.55 -3.97 -12.30
C ILE A 116 -15.20 -4.69 -12.23
N ILE A 117 -15.18 -5.92 -11.71
CA ILE A 117 -13.96 -6.71 -11.59
C ILE A 117 -13.41 -7.03 -13.00
N ARG A 118 -14.26 -7.42 -13.92
CA ARG A 118 -13.85 -7.69 -15.32
C ARG A 118 -13.23 -6.44 -15.96
N PHE A 119 -13.89 -5.29 -15.82
CA PHE A 119 -13.37 -4.04 -16.33
C PHE A 119 -12.01 -3.71 -15.70
N ASN A 120 -11.88 -3.80 -14.38
CA ASN A 120 -10.64 -3.50 -13.69
C ASN A 120 -9.50 -4.44 -14.13
N ASN A 121 -9.78 -5.73 -14.25
CA ASN A 121 -8.80 -6.71 -14.73
C ASN A 121 -8.25 -6.36 -16.12
N GLU A 122 -9.12 -6.02 -17.06
CA GLU A 122 -8.71 -5.66 -18.43
C GLU A 122 -8.05 -4.27 -18.45
N PHE A 123 -8.62 -3.29 -17.77
CA PHE A 123 -8.10 -1.93 -17.72
C PHE A 123 -6.70 -1.87 -17.13
N PHE A 124 -6.49 -2.42 -15.93
CA PHE A 124 -5.17 -2.34 -15.28
C PHE A 124 -4.12 -3.19 -15.99
N THR A 125 -4.50 -4.31 -16.58
CA THR A 125 -3.59 -5.08 -17.43
C THR A 125 -3.15 -4.26 -18.65
N ALA A 126 -4.07 -3.64 -19.37
CA ALA A 126 -3.76 -2.83 -20.54
C ALA A 126 -2.99 -1.55 -20.18
N ALA A 127 -3.36 -0.91 -19.08
CA ALA A 127 -2.68 0.29 -18.57
C ALA A 127 -1.22 0.00 -18.23
N CYS A 128 -0.96 -1.10 -17.48
CA CYS A 128 0.39 -1.52 -17.12
C CYS A 128 1.25 -1.77 -18.38
N GLN A 129 0.73 -2.51 -19.34
CA GLN A 129 1.44 -2.78 -20.60
C GLN A 129 1.72 -1.50 -21.39
N THR A 130 0.76 -0.58 -21.46
CA THR A 130 0.92 0.69 -22.17
C THR A 130 1.94 1.58 -21.51
N LEU A 131 1.89 1.71 -20.18
CA LEU A 131 2.85 2.51 -19.41
C LEU A 131 4.26 1.93 -19.51
N ASN A 132 4.41 0.61 -19.41
CA ASN A 132 5.70 -0.04 -19.51
C ASN A 132 6.32 0.12 -20.91
N ARG A 133 5.52 0.02 -21.96
CA ARG A 133 5.96 0.28 -23.34
C ARG A 133 6.46 1.73 -23.49
N ARG A 134 5.70 2.72 -23.02
CA ARG A 134 6.10 4.13 -23.06
C ARG A 134 7.39 4.36 -22.29
N TYR A 135 7.48 3.80 -21.08
CA TYR A 135 8.71 3.90 -20.28
C TYR A 135 9.91 3.29 -21.00
N GLN A 136 9.73 2.15 -21.66
CA GLN A 136 10.78 1.51 -22.46
C GLN A 136 11.19 2.36 -23.67
N GLU A 137 10.24 3.00 -24.35
CA GLU A 137 10.51 3.93 -25.46
C GLU A 137 11.32 5.14 -25.00
N GLU A 138 11.05 5.66 -23.80
CA GLU A 138 11.71 6.84 -23.23
C GLU A 138 13.06 6.52 -22.57
N GLN A 139 13.17 5.42 -21.86
CA GLN A 139 14.34 5.06 -21.03
C GLN A 139 15.21 3.96 -21.64
N GLY A 140 14.80 3.32 -22.72
CA GLY A 140 15.52 2.23 -23.38
C GLY A 140 15.39 0.87 -22.67
N MET A 141 14.70 0.78 -21.55
CA MET A 141 14.50 -0.47 -20.79
C MET A 141 13.11 -0.52 -20.16
N PRO A 142 12.54 -1.73 -19.93
CA PRO A 142 11.25 -1.87 -19.28
C PRO A 142 11.31 -1.49 -17.79
N CYS A 143 10.18 -1.05 -17.24
CA CYS A 143 10.03 -0.76 -15.82
C CYS A 143 9.72 -2.05 -15.06
N THR A 144 10.74 -2.76 -14.58
CA THR A 144 10.59 -4.02 -13.85
C THR A 144 9.75 -3.89 -12.58
N GLN A 145 9.81 -2.74 -11.91
CA GLN A 145 9.02 -2.47 -10.72
C GLN A 145 7.51 -2.43 -11.04
N LEU A 146 7.12 -1.85 -12.18
CA LEU A 146 5.75 -1.82 -12.63
C LEU A 146 5.25 -3.24 -12.98
N GLU A 147 6.07 -4.02 -13.67
CA GLU A 147 5.74 -5.41 -14.02
C GLU A 147 5.54 -6.27 -12.77
N GLN A 148 6.44 -6.18 -11.80
CA GLN A 148 6.34 -6.91 -10.54
C GLN A 148 5.08 -6.50 -9.75
N ALA A 149 4.83 -5.19 -9.61
CA ALA A 149 3.70 -4.68 -8.86
C ALA A 149 2.34 -5.11 -9.42
N TYR A 150 2.25 -5.29 -10.74
CA TYR A 150 1.01 -5.63 -11.45
C TYR A 150 0.97 -7.06 -11.99
N SER A 151 1.92 -7.92 -11.63
CA SER A 151 1.96 -9.32 -12.07
C SER A 151 0.72 -10.13 -11.64
N ASP A 152 0.14 -9.79 -10.49
CA ASP A 152 -1.02 -10.43 -9.88
C ASP A 152 -2.29 -9.54 -9.89
N VAL A 153 -2.39 -8.60 -10.82
CA VAL A 153 -3.47 -7.61 -10.86
C VAL A 153 -4.87 -8.21 -11.08
N ARG A 154 -4.93 -9.39 -11.69
CA ARG A 154 -6.21 -10.05 -12.00
C ARG A 154 -6.84 -10.65 -10.76
N GLN A 155 -8.10 -10.30 -10.53
CA GLN A 155 -8.91 -10.80 -9.42
C GLN A 155 -9.99 -11.74 -9.93
N ARG A 156 -10.29 -12.78 -9.16
CA ARG A 156 -11.47 -13.61 -9.32
C ARG A 156 -12.69 -12.96 -8.68
N CYS A 157 -13.85 -13.11 -9.29
CA CYS A 157 -15.10 -12.64 -8.69
C CYS A 157 -15.73 -13.75 -7.86
N ALA A 158 -16.10 -13.46 -6.61
CA ALA A 158 -16.87 -14.38 -5.78
C ALA A 158 -18.33 -14.48 -6.21
N LYS A 159 -18.88 -13.41 -6.82
CA LYS A 159 -20.26 -13.33 -7.27
C LYS A 159 -20.40 -13.94 -8.64
N LYS A 160 -21.53 -14.62 -8.91
CA LYS A 160 -21.82 -15.29 -10.19
C LYS A 160 -22.69 -14.45 -11.12
N ASP A 161 -23.44 -13.50 -10.60
CA ASP A 161 -24.36 -12.68 -11.37
C ASP A 161 -23.63 -11.62 -12.18
N GLU A 162 -24.03 -11.43 -13.43
CA GLU A 162 -23.51 -10.37 -14.32
C GLU A 162 -24.08 -8.99 -13.94
N LYS A 163 -23.70 -8.49 -12.78
CA LYS A 163 -24.11 -7.19 -12.22
C LYS A 163 -22.96 -6.18 -12.22
N GLY A 164 -23.33 -4.93 -11.97
CA GLY A 164 -22.42 -3.78 -11.93
C GLY A 164 -22.49 -2.96 -13.21
N PHE A 165 -22.03 -1.73 -13.09
CA PHE A 165 -22.03 -0.76 -14.19
C PHE A 165 -20.71 -0.02 -14.22
N VAL A 166 -20.15 0.18 -15.40
CA VAL A 166 -18.97 0.99 -15.64
C VAL A 166 -19.28 1.94 -16.78
N LYS A 167 -19.05 3.22 -16.56
CA LYS A 167 -19.14 4.28 -17.57
C LYS A 167 -17.81 4.96 -17.72
N VAL A 168 -17.36 5.11 -18.94
CA VAL A 168 -16.14 5.86 -19.27
C VAL A 168 -16.55 7.04 -20.14
N THR A 169 -16.24 8.24 -19.68
CA THR A 169 -16.54 9.48 -20.41
C THR A 169 -15.22 10.16 -20.79
N PHE A 170 -15.03 10.41 -22.09
CA PHE A 170 -13.89 11.17 -22.59
C PHE A 170 -14.27 12.65 -22.66
N LEU A 171 -13.61 13.46 -21.86
CA LEU A 171 -13.79 14.90 -21.86
C LEU A 171 -12.89 15.53 -22.94
N GLN A 172 -13.43 16.48 -23.70
CA GLN A 172 -12.63 17.23 -24.66
C GLN A 172 -11.96 18.41 -23.96
N ASP A 173 -10.65 18.48 -24.10
CA ASP A 173 -9.89 19.66 -23.68
C ASP A 173 -9.98 20.72 -24.79
N SER A 174 -10.43 21.92 -24.44
CA SER A 174 -10.49 23.05 -25.36
C SER A 174 -9.94 24.30 -24.69
N LYS A 175 -9.44 25.24 -25.50
CA LYS A 175 -8.96 26.56 -24.99
C LYS A 175 -10.07 27.34 -24.29
N GLU A 176 -11.31 27.13 -24.68
CA GLU A 176 -12.49 27.81 -24.14
C GLU A 176 -12.98 27.20 -22.82
N ARG A 177 -12.68 25.91 -22.58
CA ARG A 177 -13.08 25.20 -21.36
C ARG A 177 -11.93 24.30 -20.88
N PRO A 178 -11.19 24.74 -19.85
CA PRO A 178 -10.14 23.92 -19.26
C PRO A 178 -10.65 22.57 -18.76
N TYR A 179 -9.83 21.53 -18.85
CA TYR A 179 -10.16 20.15 -18.44
C TYR A 179 -10.75 20.06 -17.03
N THR A 180 -10.22 20.84 -16.08
CA THR A 180 -10.72 20.89 -14.70
C THR A 180 -12.17 21.38 -14.61
N GLU A 181 -12.54 22.37 -15.39
CA GLU A 181 -13.89 22.93 -15.41
C GLU A 181 -14.88 21.96 -16.08
N ALA A 182 -14.49 21.32 -17.19
CA ALA A 182 -15.26 20.28 -17.84
C ALA A 182 -15.50 19.07 -16.92
N THR A 183 -14.51 18.68 -16.12
CA THR A 183 -14.63 17.60 -15.13
C THR A 183 -15.61 17.95 -14.03
N LEU A 184 -15.53 19.15 -13.47
CA LEU A 184 -16.46 19.60 -12.41
C LEU A 184 -17.89 19.66 -12.90
N GLN A 185 -18.13 20.15 -14.13
CA GLN A 185 -19.46 20.17 -14.71
C GLN A 185 -20.02 18.76 -14.91
N GLN A 186 -19.23 17.84 -15.47
CA GLN A 186 -19.66 16.45 -15.67
C GLN A 186 -19.98 15.76 -14.35
N LEU A 187 -19.18 15.97 -13.31
CA LEU A 187 -19.46 15.44 -11.97
C LEU A 187 -20.76 15.99 -11.40
N ALA A 188 -21.06 17.29 -11.61
CA ALA A 188 -22.30 17.90 -11.13
C ALA A 188 -23.55 17.39 -11.88
N GLU A 189 -23.41 16.93 -13.11
CA GLU A 189 -24.52 16.35 -13.89
C GLU A 189 -24.79 14.86 -13.54
N GLU A 190 -23.82 14.17 -12.92
CA GLU A 190 -23.91 12.73 -12.61
C GLU A 190 -24.28 12.44 -11.14
N VAL A 191 -24.29 13.46 -10.25
CA VAL A 191 -24.70 13.36 -8.84
C VAL A 191 -26.17 13.74 -8.70
#